data_dc497b36d7fd44db9063048dfff532ff
#
_entry.id   dc497b36d7fd44db9063048dfff532ff
#
_cell.length_a   1.000
_cell.length_b   1.000
_cell.length_c   1.000
_cell.angle_alpha   90.00
_cell.angle_beta   90.00
_cell.angle_gamma   90.00
#
_symmetry.space_group_name_H-M   'P 1'
#
loop_
_entity.id
_entity.type
_entity.pdbx_description
1 polymer ?
#
loop_
_entity_poly.entity_id
_entity_poly.type
_entity_poly.pdbx_seq_one_letter_code
_entity_poly.pdbx_strand_id
1 'polypeptide(L)'
;YEAFSELSNDLKTLLMGKTAFHDGEIDLRNYGITLPAGQQYPQASHPIIARHPETGRPLLFVNGSFTSHIENIPRWESDMLLSGLYDFVATNARLQCRVKWTPNTLVMWDNRCVQHQAIRDYVGFARYGERVSILDGKPPAAA
;
A
#
# COMPACT_ATOMS: atom_id res chain seq x y z
N TYR A 1 7.33 2.53 7.37
CA TYR A 1 8.29 3.30 8.18
C TYR A 1 9.66 3.37 7.51
N GLU A 2 10.29 2.22 7.26
CA GLU A 2 11.64 2.17 6.70
C GLU A 2 11.69 2.77 5.29
N ALA A 3 10.68 2.53 4.46
CA ALA A 3 10.59 3.18 3.16
C ALA A 3 10.60 4.71 3.27
N PHE A 4 9.86 5.29 4.22
CA PHE A 4 9.91 6.72 4.49
C PHE A 4 11.29 7.15 5.00
N SER A 5 11.90 6.41 5.93
CA SER A 5 13.17 6.80 6.53
C SER A 5 14.31 6.87 5.51
N GLU A 6 14.31 6.00 4.50
CA GLU A 6 15.31 5.92 3.43
C GLU A 6 15.12 6.94 2.29
N LEU A 7 13.98 7.65 2.21
CA LEU A 7 13.83 8.74 1.25
C LEU A 7 14.81 9.88 1.55
N SER A 8 15.29 10.54 0.50
CA SER A 8 16.07 11.77 0.65
C SER A 8 15.25 12.88 1.31
N ASN A 9 15.91 13.85 1.94
CA ASN A 9 15.22 14.99 2.55
C ASN A 9 14.43 15.80 1.52
N ASP A 10 14.94 15.93 0.30
CA ASP A 10 14.27 16.65 -0.79
C ASP A 10 12.97 15.96 -1.18
N LEU A 11 13.00 14.62 -1.32
CA LEU A 11 11.82 13.85 -1.66
C LEU A 11 10.80 13.84 -0.50
N LYS A 12 11.25 13.74 0.75
CA LYS A 12 10.40 13.92 1.93
C LYS A 12 9.69 15.27 1.92
N THR A 13 10.45 16.34 1.66
CA THR A 13 9.90 17.71 1.58
C THR A 13 8.90 17.84 0.44
N LEU A 14 9.19 17.27 -0.73
CA LEU A 14 8.29 17.28 -1.89
C LEU A 14 6.96 16.58 -1.60
N LEU A 15 7.00 15.45 -0.90
CA LEU A 15 5.83 14.61 -0.66
C LEU A 15 5.04 15.02 0.59
N MET A 16 5.64 15.74 1.52
CA MET A 16 5.00 16.18 2.75
C MET A 16 3.79 17.07 2.44
N GLY A 17 2.66 16.79 3.08
CA GLY A 17 1.41 17.52 2.89
C GLY A 17 0.67 17.23 1.58
N LYS A 18 1.23 16.41 0.68
CA LYS A 18 0.51 15.96 -0.53
C LYS A 18 -0.40 14.78 -0.21
N THR A 19 -1.50 14.72 -0.96
CA THR A 19 -2.44 13.61 -0.96
C THR A 19 -2.39 12.82 -2.25
N ALA A 20 -2.72 11.55 -2.16
CA ALA A 20 -2.90 10.68 -3.31
C ALA A 20 -4.31 10.08 -3.28
N PHE A 21 -4.92 9.97 -4.45
CA PHE A 21 -6.21 9.34 -4.65
C PHE A 21 -6.03 7.83 -4.74
N HIS A 22 -6.75 7.11 -3.90
CA HIS A 22 -6.80 5.65 -3.88
C HIS A 22 -8.12 5.16 -4.46
N ASP A 23 -8.04 4.15 -5.31
CA ASP A 23 -9.17 3.58 -6.03
C ASP A 23 -9.16 2.05 -5.92
N GLY A 24 -10.18 1.49 -5.29
CA GLY A 24 -10.35 0.05 -5.17
C GLY A 24 -10.63 -0.66 -6.49
N GLU A 25 -10.99 0.07 -7.54
CA GLU A 25 -11.18 -0.49 -8.88
C GLU A 25 -9.87 -1.09 -9.42
N ILE A 26 -8.72 -0.46 -9.15
CA ILE A 26 -7.42 -0.90 -9.63
C ILE A 26 -7.13 -2.32 -9.15
N ASP A 27 -7.28 -2.57 -7.85
CA ASP A 27 -7.02 -3.89 -7.25
C ASP A 27 -8.04 -4.94 -7.72
N LEU A 28 -9.32 -4.61 -7.67
CA LEU A 28 -10.38 -5.55 -8.07
C LEU A 28 -10.28 -5.97 -9.53
N ARG A 29 -9.96 -5.05 -10.43
CA ARG A 29 -9.74 -5.36 -11.85
C ARG A 29 -8.53 -6.28 -12.08
N ASN A 30 -7.48 -6.15 -11.28
CA ASN A 30 -6.32 -7.05 -11.34
C ASN A 30 -6.68 -8.49 -10.99
N TYR A 31 -7.74 -8.69 -10.19
CA TYR A 31 -8.33 -10.01 -9.90
C TYR A 31 -9.45 -10.41 -10.84
N GLY A 32 -9.75 -9.62 -11.88
CA GLY A 32 -10.84 -9.87 -12.82
C GLY A 32 -12.23 -9.64 -12.22
N ILE A 33 -12.32 -8.88 -11.13
CA ILE A 33 -13.56 -8.59 -10.42
C ILE A 33 -14.13 -7.27 -10.91
N THR A 34 -15.37 -7.29 -11.41
CA THR A 34 -16.14 -6.10 -11.76
C THR A 34 -17.38 -6.03 -10.86
N LEU A 35 -17.62 -4.87 -10.26
CA LEU A 35 -18.80 -4.67 -9.43
C LEU A 35 -20.08 -4.65 -10.28
N PRO A 36 -21.22 -5.10 -9.73
CA PRO A 36 -22.52 -4.98 -10.37
C PRO A 36 -22.86 -3.53 -10.73
N ALA A 37 -23.69 -3.35 -11.76
CA ALA A 37 -24.16 -2.03 -12.16
C ALA A 37 -24.82 -1.28 -10.99
N GLY A 38 -24.43 -0.02 -10.80
CA GLY A 38 -24.91 0.84 -9.70
C GLY A 38 -24.13 0.75 -8.40
N GLN A 39 -23.18 -0.18 -8.27
CA GLN A 39 -22.24 -0.18 -7.15
C GLN A 39 -21.00 0.65 -7.49
N GLN A 40 -20.48 1.37 -6.49
CA GLN A 40 -19.28 2.16 -6.61
C GLN A 40 -18.08 1.44 -5.98
N TYR A 41 -16.92 1.54 -6.61
CA TYR A 41 -15.68 1.09 -6.00
C TYR A 41 -15.32 1.99 -4.81
N PRO A 42 -14.75 1.45 -3.74
CA PRO A 42 -14.29 2.27 -2.62
C PRO A 42 -13.16 3.18 -3.10
N GLN A 43 -13.31 4.47 -2.82
CA GLN A 43 -12.36 5.52 -3.23
C GLN A 43 -12.15 6.47 -2.07
N ALA A 44 -10.90 6.92 -1.88
CA ALA A 44 -10.55 7.90 -0.87
C ALA A 44 -9.23 8.59 -1.21
N SER A 45 -9.09 9.86 -0.77
CA SER A 45 -7.81 10.57 -0.76
C SER A 45 -7.12 10.38 0.59
N HIS A 46 -5.85 10.01 0.55
CA HIS A 46 -5.02 9.81 1.74
C HIS A 46 -3.70 10.58 1.63
N PRO A 47 -3.11 11.02 2.75
CA PRO A 47 -1.78 11.63 2.73
C PRO A 47 -0.75 10.63 2.23
N ILE A 48 0.18 11.10 1.37
CA ILE A 48 1.31 10.27 0.87
C ILE A 48 2.25 9.92 2.03
N ILE A 49 2.52 10.90 2.89
CA ILE A 49 3.23 10.68 4.15
C ILE A 49 2.19 10.73 5.27
N ALA A 50 1.87 9.56 5.77
CA ALA A 50 0.91 9.38 6.84
C ALA A 50 1.60 9.22 8.19
N ARG A 51 0.85 9.47 9.26
CA ARG A 51 1.27 9.21 10.65
C ARG A 51 0.51 8.01 11.20
N HIS A 52 1.25 7.06 11.73
CA HIS A 52 0.63 5.91 12.38
C HIS A 52 -0.09 6.33 13.67
N PRO A 53 -1.37 5.97 13.86
CA PRO A 53 -2.19 6.51 14.95
C PRO A 53 -1.70 6.12 16.35
N GLU A 54 -1.06 4.96 16.51
CA GLU A 54 -0.61 4.47 17.82
C GLU A 54 0.84 4.89 18.12
N THR A 55 1.73 4.82 17.11
CA THR A 55 3.16 5.07 17.33
C THR A 55 3.57 6.51 17.05
N GLY A 56 2.74 7.27 16.35
CA GLY A 56 3.05 8.62 15.89
C GLY A 56 4.13 8.68 14.80
N ARG A 57 4.69 7.54 14.38
CA ARG A 57 5.78 7.50 13.38
C ARG A 57 5.26 7.84 11.99
N PRO A 58 6.01 8.64 11.22
CA PRO A 58 5.70 8.88 9.82
C PRO A 58 6.00 7.63 8.98
N LEU A 59 5.21 7.44 7.92
CA LEU A 59 5.34 6.32 7.00
C LEU A 59 4.95 6.73 5.59
N LEU A 60 5.47 6.04 4.59
CA LEU A 60 5.07 6.18 3.20
C LEU A 60 3.78 5.39 2.95
N PHE A 61 2.69 6.09 2.61
CA PHE A 61 1.35 5.50 2.44
C PHE A 61 0.89 5.54 0.99
N VAL A 62 1.61 4.86 0.11
CA VAL A 62 1.26 4.64 -1.29
C VAL A 62 1.56 3.20 -1.68
N ASN A 63 0.78 2.64 -2.62
CA ASN A 63 0.99 1.28 -3.13
C ASN A 63 0.42 1.14 -4.55
N GLY A 64 0.95 0.20 -5.32
CA GLY A 64 0.54 -0.03 -6.70
C GLY A 64 -0.82 -0.71 -6.89
N SER A 65 -1.43 -1.24 -5.81
CA SER A 65 -2.75 -1.90 -5.90
C SER A 65 -3.92 -0.91 -5.81
N PHE A 66 -3.74 0.20 -5.08
CA PHE A 66 -4.84 1.13 -4.82
C PHE A 66 -4.52 2.56 -5.20
N THR A 67 -3.28 3.03 -5.11
CA THR A 67 -2.94 4.43 -5.37
C THR A 67 -2.98 4.73 -6.87
N SER A 68 -3.91 5.57 -7.28
CA SER A 68 -4.13 5.95 -8.67
C SER A 68 -3.22 7.10 -9.12
N HIS A 69 -3.20 8.18 -8.36
CA HIS A 69 -2.43 9.38 -8.69
C HIS A 69 -2.22 10.29 -7.47
N ILE A 70 -1.20 11.14 -7.55
CA ILE A 70 -0.98 12.25 -6.62
C ILE A 70 -1.87 13.40 -7.04
N GLU A 71 -2.60 13.97 -6.09
CA GLU A 71 -3.51 15.07 -6.37
C GLU A 71 -2.77 16.40 -6.56
N ASN A 72 -3.39 17.31 -7.30
CA ASN A 72 -2.93 18.70 -7.52
C ASN A 72 -1.55 18.82 -8.18
N ILE A 73 -1.12 17.81 -8.94
CA ILE A 73 0.02 17.87 -9.84
C ILE A 73 -0.35 17.27 -11.20
N PRO A 74 0.38 17.59 -12.30
CA PRO A 74 0.17 16.96 -13.59
C PRO A 74 0.26 15.44 -13.54
N ARG A 75 -0.57 14.75 -14.31
CA ARG A 75 -0.64 13.30 -14.29
C ARG A 75 0.71 12.62 -14.57
N TRP A 76 1.48 13.12 -15.52
CA TRP A 76 2.78 12.56 -15.87
C TRP A 76 3.81 12.67 -14.73
N GLU A 77 3.76 13.77 -13.94
CA GLU A 77 4.61 13.93 -12.75
C GLU A 77 4.21 12.94 -11.66
N SER A 78 2.90 12.79 -11.44
CA SER A 78 2.36 11.81 -10.52
C SER A 78 2.80 10.39 -10.88
N ASP A 79 2.64 10.00 -12.14
CA ASP A 79 2.99 8.66 -12.62
C ASP A 79 4.49 8.38 -12.47
N MET A 80 5.34 9.35 -12.77
CA MET A 80 6.79 9.26 -12.60
C MET A 80 7.18 9.04 -11.12
N LEU A 81 6.61 9.84 -10.23
CA LEU A 81 6.89 9.75 -8.78
C LEU A 81 6.38 8.44 -8.19
N LEU A 82 5.14 8.06 -8.48
CA LEU A 82 4.53 6.86 -7.94
C LEU A 82 5.21 5.59 -8.44
N SER A 83 5.54 5.51 -9.73
CA SER A 83 6.29 4.38 -10.29
C SER A 83 7.62 4.20 -9.56
N GLY A 84 8.38 5.28 -9.38
CA GLY A 84 9.64 5.24 -8.65
C GLY A 84 9.48 4.78 -7.19
N LEU A 85 8.43 5.24 -6.49
CA LEU A 85 8.16 4.83 -5.12
C LEU A 85 7.72 3.36 -5.03
N TYR A 86 6.92 2.87 -5.97
CA TYR A 86 6.51 1.46 -6.00
C TYR A 86 7.69 0.54 -6.25
N ASP A 87 8.53 0.86 -7.25
CA ASP A 87 9.73 0.10 -7.56
C ASP A 87 10.71 0.10 -6.40
N PHE A 88 10.89 1.24 -5.74
CA PHE A 88 11.74 1.35 -4.56
C PHE A 88 11.30 0.41 -3.44
N VAL A 89 9.99 0.35 -3.13
CA VAL A 89 9.47 -0.57 -2.10
C VAL A 89 9.53 -2.02 -2.55
N ALA A 90 9.18 -2.30 -3.82
CA ALA A 90 9.09 -3.66 -4.34
C ALA A 90 10.44 -4.34 -4.59
N THR A 91 11.50 -3.58 -4.87
CA THR A 91 12.81 -4.13 -5.25
C THR A 91 13.88 -4.00 -4.16
N ASN A 92 13.65 -3.19 -3.13
CA ASN A 92 14.61 -3.00 -2.05
C ASN A 92 14.51 -4.12 -1.01
N ALA A 93 15.43 -5.06 -1.05
CA ALA A 93 15.46 -6.20 -0.13
C ALA A 93 15.56 -5.80 1.36
N ARG A 94 16.08 -4.61 1.68
CA ARG A 94 16.15 -4.09 3.05
C ARG A 94 14.78 -3.75 3.63
N LEU A 95 13.79 -3.49 2.77
CA LEU A 95 12.42 -3.17 3.16
C LEU A 95 11.52 -4.41 3.28
N GLN A 96 12.05 -5.60 3.00
CA GLN A 96 11.27 -6.82 2.85
C GLN A 96 11.63 -7.87 3.89
N CYS A 97 10.64 -8.62 4.32
CA CYS A 97 10.83 -9.90 4.97
C CYS A 97 9.96 -10.97 4.32
N ARG A 98 10.50 -12.17 4.15
CA ARG A 98 9.77 -13.30 3.59
C ARG A 98 9.32 -14.23 4.69
N VAL A 99 8.01 -14.43 4.78
CA VAL A 99 7.41 -15.42 5.70
C VAL A 99 7.24 -16.74 4.95
N LYS A 100 7.86 -17.80 5.46
CA LYS A 100 7.63 -19.16 4.97
C LYS A 100 6.46 -19.79 5.74
N TRP A 101 5.40 -20.13 5.00
CA TRP A 101 4.22 -20.77 5.57
C TRP A 101 4.46 -22.26 5.83
N THR A 102 4.08 -22.70 7.02
CA THR A 102 3.99 -24.12 7.40
C THR A 102 2.60 -24.37 7.99
N PRO A 103 2.15 -25.64 8.12
CA PRO A 103 0.88 -25.93 8.79
C PRO A 103 0.82 -25.26 10.18
N ASN A 104 -0.33 -24.70 10.51
CA ASN A 104 -0.59 -23.97 11.77
C ASN A 104 0.23 -22.68 11.97
N THR A 105 0.80 -22.10 10.91
CA THR A 105 1.43 -20.79 10.99
C THR A 105 0.36 -19.71 11.11
N LEU A 106 0.48 -18.85 12.11
CA LEU A 106 -0.28 -17.60 12.27
C LEU A 106 0.64 -16.43 12.00
N VAL A 107 0.23 -15.53 11.09
CA VAL A 107 0.95 -14.28 10.80
C VAL A 107 0.01 -13.11 11.06
N MET A 108 0.50 -12.13 11.80
CA MET A 108 -0.21 -10.88 12.06
C MET A 108 0.62 -9.71 11.53
N TRP A 109 -0.04 -8.79 10.83
CA TRP A 109 0.60 -7.56 10.38
C TRP A 109 -0.36 -6.39 10.45
N ASP A 110 0.18 -5.18 10.55
CA ASP A 110 -0.60 -3.95 10.58
C ASP A 110 -0.64 -3.32 9.18
N ASN A 111 -1.79 -3.41 8.52
CA ASN A 111 -1.99 -2.83 7.17
C ASN A 111 -1.84 -1.31 7.13
N ARG A 112 -1.86 -0.62 8.28
CA ARG A 112 -1.68 0.84 8.34
C ARG A 112 -0.24 1.25 8.04
N CYS A 113 0.74 0.33 8.18
CA CYS A 113 2.16 0.65 8.02
C CYS A 113 2.98 -0.36 7.25
N VAL A 114 2.40 -1.49 6.80
CA VAL A 114 3.07 -2.48 5.97
C VAL A 114 2.25 -2.85 4.74
N GLN A 115 2.94 -3.28 3.70
CA GLN A 115 2.37 -3.91 2.52
C GLN A 115 2.73 -5.38 2.51
N HIS A 116 1.92 -6.20 1.87
CA HIS A 116 2.19 -7.63 1.72
C HIS A 116 1.87 -8.11 0.31
N GLN A 117 2.60 -9.13 -0.14
CA GLN A 117 2.40 -9.74 -1.44
C GLN A 117 2.47 -11.27 -1.32
N ALA A 118 1.52 -11.95 -1.97
CA ALA A 118 1.60 -13.40 -2.11
C ALA A 118 2.60 -13.76 -3.22
N ILE A 119 3.63 -14.53 -2.88
CA ILE A 119 4.61 -15.02 -3.84
C ILE A 119 4.04 -16.30 -4.46
N ARG A 120 3.94 -16.34 -5.80
CA ARG A 120 3.43 -17.50 -6.55
C ARG A 120 4.52 -18.53 -6.82
N ASP A 121 5.11 -19.09 -5.77
CA ASP A 121 6.17 -20.11 -5.83
C ASP A 121 5.68 -21.52 -5.43
N TYR A 122 4.37 -21.72 -5.41
CA TYR A 122 3.72 -22.99 -5.03
C TYR A 122 2.99 -23.66 -6.20
N VAL A 123 3.47 -23.47 -7.42
CA VAL A 123 2.87 -24.09 -8.62
C VAL A 123 2.87 -25.62 -8.46
N GLY A 124 1.69 -26.24 -8.64
CA GLY A 124 1.50 -27.70 -8.46
C GLY A 124 1.18 -28.13 -7.02
N PHE A 125 1.14 -27.22 -6.06
CA PHE A 125 0.78 -27.53 -4.67
C PHE A 125 -0.49 -26.78 -4.25
N ALA A 126 -1.33 -27.45 -3.45
CA ALA A 126 -2.48 -26.80 -2.84
C ALA A 126 -2.01 -25.82 -1.74
N ARG A 127 -2.57 -24.62 -1.74
CA ARG A 127 -2.40 -23.62 -0.68
C ARG A 127 -3.75 -23.21 -0.15
N TYR A 128 -3.97 -23.42 1.13
CA TYR A 128 -5.15 -22.96 1.85
C TYR A 128 -4.75 -22.03 2.97
N GLY A 129 -5.50 -20.98 3.16
CA GLY A 129 -5.30 -20.03 4.26
C GLY A 129 -6.55 -19.22 4.51
N GLU A 130 -6.74 -18.83 5.75
CA GLU A 130 -7.84 -17.96 6.20
C GLU A 130 -7.30 -16.61 6.61
N ARG A 131 -8.09 -15.55 6.41
CA ARG A 131 -7.75 -14.19 6.81
C ARG A 131 -8.90 -13.56 7.56
N VAL A 132 -8.57 -12.92 8.68
CA VAL A 132 -9.48 -12.05 9.43
C VAL A 132 -8.89 -10.65 9.45
N SER A 133 -9.70 -9.63 9.15
CA SER A 133 -9.31 -8.23 9.21
C SER A 133 -9.90 -7.58 10.46
N ILE A 134 -9.06 -6.88 11.21
CA ILE A 134 -9.47 -6.02 12.32
C ILE A 134 -9.63 -4.61 11.76
N LEU A 135 -10.79 -4.02 11.97
CA LEU A 135 -11.11 -2.66 11.51
C LEU A 135 -11.05 -1.70 12.68
N ASP A 136 -10.29 -0.62 12.57
CA ASP A 136 -10.24 0.45 13.58
C ASP A 136 -11.12 1.66 13.24
N GLY A 137 -11.65 1.72 12.01
CA GLY A 137 -12.56 2.77 11.55
C GLY A 137 -11.93 4.15 11.39
N LYS A 138 -10.60 4.28 11.51
CA LYS A 138 -9.88 5.55 11.42
C LYS A 138 -9.12 5.65 10.10
N PRO A 139 -9.31 6.73 9.32
CA PRO A 139 -8.48 6.97 8.14
C PRO A 139 -7.05 7.37 8.53
N PRO A 140 -6.06 7.17 7.63
CA PRO A 140 -4.71 7.66 7.83
C PRO A 140 -4.69 9.18 8.01
N ALA A 141 -3.99 9.67 9.02
CA ALA A 141 -3.77 11.09 9.25
C ALA A 141 -2.44 11.54 8.62
N ALA A 142 -2.34 12.84 8.27
CA ALA A 142 -1.09 13.42 7.78
C ALA A 142 0.01 13.44 8.86
N ALA A 143 1.26 13.29 8.43
CA ALA A 143 2.43 13.34 9.29
C ALA A 143 2.85 14.79 9.62
#